data_64e434590d6795807ee7b7aa41923579
#
_entry.id   64e434590d6795807ee7b7aa41923579
#
_cell.length_a   1.000
_cell.length_b   1.000
_cell.length_c   1.000
_cell.angle_alpha   90.00
_cell.angle_beta   90.00
_cell.angle_gamma   90.00
#
_symmetry.space_group_name_H-M   'P 1'
#
loop_
_entity.id
_entity.type
_entity.pdbx_description
1 polymer ?
#
loop_
_entity_poly.entity_id
_entity_poly.type
_entity_poly.pdbx_seq_one_letter_code
_entity_poly.pdbx_strand_id
1 'polypeptide(L)'
;MHKRFIIALLAVVFMLIVMRMQGQSLVTPASQSGILDLEFAKTEERLQQLLIFWNAKDIYTNIFLDFLFIAAYTWFFLEALKLLQSENNPTFFRVLIIITILAALLDVAENLLMLIVIKQSATSTLTAIYWIAIIKFMSAGLVLLILFYSALYRYFFQKILNRNKT
;
A
#
# COMPACT_ATOMS: atom_id res chain seq x y z
N MET A 1 12.95 14.65 -14.23
CA MET A 1 12.01 13.54 -13.96
C MET A 1 12.66 12.39 -13.19
N HIS A 2 13.75 11.80 -13.67
CA HIS A 2 14.39 10.65 -12.97
C HIS A 2 14.79 10.89 -11.51
N LYS A 3 15.27 12.10 -11.15
CA LYS A 3 15.65 12.40 -9.75
C LYS A 3 14.46 12.25 -8.77
N ARG A 4 13.28 12.78 -9.12
CA ARG A 4 12.08 12.69 -8.26
C ARG A 4 11.63 11.24 -8.07
N PHE A 5 11.65 10.45 -9.13
CA PHE A 5 11.34 9.02 -9.07
C PHE A 5 12.30 8.27 -8.14
N ILE A 6 13.62 8.52 -8.26
CA ILE A 6 14.62 7.88 -7.40
C ILE A 6 14.39 8.26 -5.93
N ILE A 7 14.13 9.53 -5.63
CA ILE A 7 13.85 9.98 -4.26
C ILE A 7 12.57 9.31 -3.72
N ALA A 8 11.50 9.25 -4.52
CA ALA A 8 10.26 8.59 -4.13
C ALA A 8 10.46 7.08 -3.90
N LEU A 9 11.23 6.41 -4.76
CA LEU A 9 11.59 5.00 -4.58
C LEU A 9 12.37 4.78 -3.27
N LEU A 10 13.37 5.62 -2.99
CA LEU A 10 14.13 5.53 -1.74
C LEU A 10 13.25 5.79 -0.52
N ALA A 11 12.30 6.73 -0.60
CA ALA A 11 11.34 6.99 0.46
C ALA A 11 10.45 5.78 0.74
N VAL A 12 9.93 5.11 -0.28
CA VAL A 12 9.13 3.87 -0.12
C VAL A 12 9.97 2.76 0.51
N VAL A 13 11.19 2.52 -0.02
CA VAL A 13 12.08 1.47 0.52
C VAL A 13 12.41 1.76 1.98
N PHE A 14 12.72 3.01 2.33
CA PHE A 14 12.96 3.41 3.70
C PHE A 14 11.74 3.15 4.59
N MET A 15 10.54 3.56 4.15
CA MET A 15 9.31 3.34 4.91
C MET A 15 8.96 1.86 5.05
N LEU A 16 9.21 1.02 4.03
CA LEU A 16 9.05 -0.43 4.14
C LEU A 16 9.95 -1.03 5.23
N ILE A 17 11.19 -0.57 5.34
CA ILE A 17 12.12 -1.01 6.39
C ILE A 17 11.59 -0.58 7.77
N VAL A 18 11.18 0.70 7.91
CA VAL A 18 10.65 1.24 9.17
C VAL A 18 9.39 0.47 9.60
N MET A 19 8.42 0.28 8.67
CA MET A 19 7.20 -0.49 8.94
C MET A 19 7.51 -1.95 9.32
N ARG A 20 8.47 -2.58 8.63
CA ARG A 20 8.90 -3.95 8.94
C ARG A 20 9.50 -4.05 10.35
N MET A 21 10.37 -3.11 10.72
CA MET A 21 11.02 -3.11 12.03
C MET A 21 10.02 -2.86 13.16
N GLN A 22 9.17 -1.86 13.02
CA GLN A 22 8.17 -1.51 14.02
C GLN A 22 7.07 -2.59 14.11
N GLY A 23 6.62 -3.13 12.99
CA GLY A 23 5.57 -4.15 12.92
C GLY A 23 5.96 -5.47 13.60
N GLN A 24 7.24 -5.73 13.87
CA GLN A 24 7.67 -6.93 14.59
C GLN A 24 7.12 -7.01 16.02
N SER A 25 6.88 -5.89 16.67
CA SER A 25 6.24 -5.85 18.00
C SER A 25 4.79 -6.36 18.00
N LEU A 26 4.14 -6.37 16.81
CA LEU A 26 2.78 -6.86 16.60
C LEU A 26 2.74 -8.32 16.11
N VAL A 27 3.90 -8.93 15.84
CA VAL A 27 3.98 -10.35 15.47
C VAL A 27 3.99 -11.21 16.73
N THR A 28 2.94 -12.02 16.89
CA THR A 28 2.72 -12.87 18.07
C THR A 28 2.23 -14.26 17.65
N PRO A 29 2.15 -15.26 18.53
CA PRO A 29 1.53 -16.54 18.18
C PRO A 29 0.06 -16.41 17.69
N ALA A 30 -0.66 -15.38 18.15
CA ALA A 30 -2.01 -15.09 17.71
C ALA A 30 -2.05 -14.21 16.43
N SER A 31 -0.95 -13.58 16.05
CA SER A 31 -0.86 -12.63 14.93
C SER A 31 0.45 -12.80 14.18
N GLN A 32 0.50 -13.75 13.27
CA GLN A 32 1.71 -14.04 12.49
C GLN A 32 2.00 -12.99 11.43
N SER A 33 0.97 -12.27 10.98
CA SER A 33 1.06 -11.21 9.97
C SER A 33 1.12 -9.79 10.57
N GLY A 34 1.20 -9.67 11.91
CA GLY A 34 1.19 -8.38 12.60
C GLY A 34 -0.10 -7.61 12.37
N ILE A 35 -0.01 -6.31 12.01
CA ILE A 35 -1.18 -5.43 11.85
C ILE A 35 -2.15 -5.92 10.78
N LEU A 36 -1.71 -6.66 9.76
CA LEU A 36 -2.57 -7.23 8.73
C LEU A 36 -3.62 -8.18 9.31
N ASP A 37 -3.32 -8.85 10.43
CA ASP A 37 -4.32 -9.70 11.10
C ASP A 37 -5.50 -8.89 11.64
N LEU A 38 -5.32 -7.59 11.95
CA LEU A 38 -6.40 -6.68 12.30
C LEU A 38 -7.21 -6.25 11.06
N GLU A 39 -6.54 -5.92 9.97
CA GLU A 39 -7.20 -5.53 8.70
C GLU A 39 -8.12 -6.65 8.19
N PHE A 40 -7.74 -7.90 8.44
CA PHE A 40 -8.50 -9.08 8.04
C PHE A 40 -9.34 -9.71 9.16
N ALA A 41 -9.37 -9.10 10.35
CA ALA A 41 -10.26 -9.53 11.43
C ALA A 41 -11.71 -9.18 11.10
N LYS A 42 -12.59 -10.20 11.04
CA LYS A 42 -14.02 -10.03 10.71
C LYS A 42 -14.91 -10.03 11.94
N THR A 43 -14.41 -10.53 13.07
CA THR A 43 -15.20 -10.75 14.27
C THR A 43 -14.59 -10.07 15.48
N GLU A 44 -15.43 -9.76 16.45
CA GLU A 44 -14.99 -9.17 17.72
C GLU A 44 -14.09 -10.12 18.51
N GLU A 45 -14.39 -11.43 18.48
CA GLU A 45 -13.57 -12.44 19.15
C GLU A 45 -12.14 -12.42 18.60
N ARG A 46 -12.01 -12.31 17.28
CA ARG A 46 -10.69 -12.22 16.64
C ARG A 46 -9.95 -10.94 17.04
N LEU A 47 -10.65 -9.81 17.05
CA LEU A 47 -10.11 -8.54 17.52
C LEU A 47 -9.61 -8.64 18.96
N GLN A 48 -10.42 -9.18 19.87
CA GLN A 48 -10.03 -9.33 21.28
C GLN A 48 -8.82 -10.24 21.45
N GLN A 49 -8.75 -11.35 20.70
CA GLN A 49 -7.55 -12.22 20.70
C GLN A 49 -6.28 -11.45 20.31
N LEU A 50 -6.34 -10.56 19.34
CA LEU A 50 -5.19 -9.75 18.92
C LEU A 50 -4.81 -8.74 20.01
N LEU A 51 -5.79 -8.01 20.56
CA LEU A 51 -5.58 -6.96 21.56
C LEU A 51 -5.03 -7.49 22.90
N ILE A 52 -5.27 -8.76 23.25
CA ILE A 52 -4.68 -9.39 24.46
C ILE A 52 -3.15 -9.42 24.37
N PHE A 53 -2.60 -9.65 23.18
CA PHE A 53 -1.15 -9.78 22.98
C PHE A 53 -0.45 -8.49 22.57
N TRP A 54 -1.20 -7.48 22.11
CA TRP A 54 -0.62 -6.27 21.56
C TRP A 54 -0.62 -5.13 22.56
N ASN A 55 0.48 -4.37 22.60
CA ASN A 55 0.54 -3.12 23.33
C ASN A 55 -0.15 -2.02 22.49
N ALA A 56 -1.07 -1.29 23.11
CA ALA A 56 -1.79 -0.19 22.47
C ALA A 56 -0.83 0.85 21.82
N LYS A 57 0.30 1.15 22.48
CA LYS A 57 1.31 2.07 21.95
C LYS A 57 1.86 1.58 20.60
N ASP A 58 2.12 0.26 20.48
CA ASP A 58 2.69 -0.30 19.27
C ASP A 58 1.69 -0.26 18.10
N ILE A 59 0.40 -0.50 18.40
CA ILE A 59 -0.67 -0.38 17.39
C ILE A 59 -0.77 1.07 16.90
N TYR A 60 -0.85 2.05 17.81
CA TYR A 60 -0.95 3.46 17.40
C TYR A 60 0.30 3.93 16.64
N THR A 61 1.48 3.47 17.04
CA THR A 61 2.73 3.79 16.34
C THR A 61 2.71 3.22 14.93
N ASN A 62 2.25 1.97 14.75
CA ASN A 62 2.14 1.34 13.45
C ASN A 62 1.19 2.11 12.53
N ILE A 63 -0.03 2.40 12.99
CA ILE A 63 -1.02 3.17 12.22
C ILE A 63 -0.49 4.57 11.86
N PHE A 64 0.20 5.25 12.79
CA PHE A 64 0.78 6.56 12.50
C PHE A 64 1.87 6.49 11.41
N LEU A 65 2.77 5.51 11.49
CA LEU A 65 3.80 5.30 10.49
C LEU A 65 3.20 4.91 9.13
N ASP A 66 2.08 4.21 9.14
CA ASP A 66 1.40 3.82 7.91
C ASP A 66 0.85 5.04 7.14
N PHE A 67 0.39 6.11 7.80
CA PHE A 67 0.07 7.36 7.10
C PHE A 67 1.26 7.93 6.32
N LEU A 68 2.48 7.82 6.86
CA LEU A 68 3.69 8.25 6.17
C LEU A 68 4.03 7.30 5.01
N PHE A 69 3.81 6.00 5.20
CA PHE A 69 4.00 5.01 4.15
C PHE A 69 3.01 5.22 3.00
N ILE A 70 1.73 5.52 3.29
CA ILE A 70 0.71 5.88 2.29
C ILE A 70 1.18 7.08 1.43
N ALA A 71 1.69 8.13 2.06
CA ALA A 71 2.22 9.27 1.33
C ALA A 71 3.41 8.90 0.44
N ALA A 72 4.33 8.08 0.95
CA ALA A 72 5.53 7.65 0.24
C ALA A 72 5.19 6.79 -0.99
N TYR A 73 4.36 5.73 -0.83
CA TYR A 73 4.02 4.86 -1.97
C TYR A 73 3.13 5.56 -3.00
N THR A 74 2.24 6.43 -2.56
CA THR A 74 1.42 7.24 -3.48
C THR A 74 2.31 8.13 -4.34
N TRP A 75 3.26 8.83 -3.73
CA TRP A 75 4.23 9.63 -4.46
C TRP A 75 5.04 8.79 -5.44
N PHE A 76 5.54 7.64 -5.01
CA PHE A 76 6.27 6.71 -5.87
C PHE A 76 5.44 6.28 -7.09
N PHE A 77 4.19 5.83 -6.88
CA PHE A 77 3.32 5.41 -7.99
C PHE A 77 3.05 6.54 -8.96
N LEU A 78 2.78 7.76 -8.47
CA LEU A 78 2.54 8.93 -9.32
C LEU A 78 3.79 9.30 -10.16
N GLU A 79 4.99 9.27 -9.58
CA GLU A 79 6.22 9.53 -10.32
C GLU A 79 6.54 8.38 -11.32
N ALA A 80 6.28 7.13 -10.95
CA ALA A 80 6.43 5.98 -11.85
C ALA A 80 5.47 6.07 -13.05
N LEU A 81 4.20 6.39 -12.82
CA LEU A 81 3.21 6.60 -13.87
C LEU A 81 3.61 7.72 -14.82
N LYS A 82 4.11 8.86 -14.31
CA LYS A 82 4.63 9.95 -15.14
C LYS A 82 5.80 9.53 -16.03
N LEU A 83 6.70 8.68 -15.53
CA LEU A 83 7.82 8.16 -16.30
C LEU A 83 7.37 7.21 -17.43
N LEU A 84 6.30 6.47 -17.19
CA LEU A 84 5.76 5.49 -18.13
C LEU A 84 4.66 6.05 -19.03
N GLN A 85 4.20 7.27 -18.77
CA GLN A 85 3.17 7.93 -19.56
C GLN A 85 3.55 7.94 -21.04
N SER A 86 2.63 7.49 -21.90
CA SER A 86 2.73 7.50 -23.35
C SER A 86 1.78 8.53 -23.91
N GLU A 87 2.22 9.29 -24.90
CA GLU A 87 1.36 10.24 -25.62
C GLU A 87 0.22 9.54 -26.35
N ASN A 88 0.40 8.26 -26.71
CA ASN A 88 -0.58 7.48 -27.46
C ASN A 88 -1.81 7.06 -26.64
N ASN A 89 -1.75 7.10 -25.31
CA ASN A 89 -2.90 6.71 -24.48
C ASN A 89 -2.99 7.51 -23.15
N PRO A 90 -3.24 8.81 -23.22
CA PRO A 90 -3.29 9.67 -22.03
C PRO A 90 -4.45 9.31 -21.09
N THR A 91 -5.58 8.81 -21.63
CA THR A 91 -6.76 8.42 -20.82
C THR A 91 -6.46 7.25 -19.92
N PHE A 92 -5.76 6.24 -20.43
CA PHE A 92 -5.35 5.08 -19.64
C PHE A 92 -4.50 5.48 -18.41
N PHE A 93 -3.52 6.35 -18.62
CA PHE A 93 -2.69 6.84 -17.51
C PHE A 93 -3.46 7.69 -16.50
N ARG A 94 -4.45 8.48 -16.95
CA ARG A 94 -5.36 9.22 -16.03
C ARG A 94 -6.15 8.26 -15.15
N VAL A 95 -6.67 7.18 -15.71
CA VAL A 95 -7.39 6.15 -14.94
C VAL A 95 -6.47 5.52 -13.88
N LEU A 96 -5.22 5.19 -14.21
CA LEU A 96 -4.28 4.64 -13.24
C LEU A 96 -3.93 5.64 -12.12
N ILE A 97 -3.82 6.92 -12.42
CA ILE A 97 -3.64 7.97 -11.41
C ILE A 97 -4.84 8.03 -10.46
N ILE A 98 -6.06 7.97 -11.00
CA ILE A 98 -7.29 7.95 -10.20
C ILE A 98 -7.32 6.71 -9.29
N ILE A 99 -7.02 5.53 -9.84
CA ILE A 99 -6.96 4.28 -9.04
C ILE A 99 -5.92 4.39 -7.93
N THR A 100 -4.76 4.96 -8.20
CA THR A 100 -3.70 5.18 -7.19
C THR A 100 -4.19 6.09 -6.06
N ILE A 101 -4.83 7.20 -6.39
CA ILE A 101 -5.37 8.15 -5.39
C ILE A 101 -6.49 7.49 -4.59
N LEU A 102 -7.40 6.76 -5.24
CA LEU A 102 -8.48 6.04 -4.55
C LEU A 102 -7.92 4.97 -3.60
N ALA A 103 -6.91 4.21 -4.02
CA ALA A 103 -6.25 3.24 -3.13
C ALA A 103 -5.67 3.92 -1.88
N ALA A 104 -4.99 5.06 -2.05
CA ALA A 104 -4.44 5.82 -0.93
C ALA A 104 -5.53 6.37 0.01
N LEU A 105 -6.65 6.86 -0.53
CA LEU A 105 -7.79 7.34 0.27
C LEU A 105 -8.47 6.19 1.04
N LEU A 106 -8.59 5.02 0.43
CA LEU A 106 -9.12 3.82 1.10
C LEU A 106 -8.19 3.39 2.25
N ASP A 107 -6.89 3.45 2.05
CA ASP A 107 -5.89 3.11 3.07
C ASP A 107 -5.95 4.08 4.27
N VAL A 108 -6.07 5.39 3.98
CA VAL A 108 -6.32 6.40 5.03
C VAL A 108 -7.62 6.11 5.78
N ALA A 109 -8.71 5.80 5.06
CA ALA A 109 -10.00 5.50 5.68
C ALA A 109 -9.93 4.24 6.57
N GLU A 110 -9.22 3.20 6.11
CA GLU A 110 -8.98 1.99 6.89
C GLU A 110 -8.24 2.28 8.18
N ASN A 111 -7.15 3.04 8.13
CA ASN A 111 -6.38 3.44 9.31
C ASN A 111 -7.25 4.21 10.32
N LEU A 112 -8.12 5.11 9.86
CA LEU A 112 -9.06 5.82 10.72
C LEU A 112 -10.07 4.86 11.36
N LEU A 113 -10.60 3.90 10.60
CA LEU A 113 -11.51 2.88 11.13
C LEU A 113 -10.82 1.95 12.13
N MET A 114 -9.55 1.58 11.91
CA MET A 114 -8.75 0.83 12.87
C MET A 114 -8.62 1.59 14.21
N LEU A 115 -8.37 2.90 14.18
CA LEU A 115 -8.33 3.72 15.39
C LEU A 115 -9.68 3.74 16.14
N ILE A 116 -10.80 3.67 15.42
CA ILE A 116 -12.14 3.62 16.01
C ILE A 116 -12.38 2.23 16.63
N VAL A 117 -12.09 1.15 15.90
CA VAL A 117 -12.43 -0.21 16.34
C VAL A 117 -11.60 -0.67 17.54
N ILE A 118 -10.37 -0.15 17.70
CA ILE A 118 -9.55 -0.42 18.90
C ILE A 118 -10.20 0.14 20.17
N LYS A 119 -10.96 1.25 20.05
CA LYS A 119 -11.65 1.89 21.18
C LYS A 119 -13.06 1.38 21.38
N GLN A 120 -13.74 1.04 20.30
CA GLN A 120 -15.14 0.66 20.28
C GLN A 120 -15.30 -0.56 19.37
N SER A 121 -15.26 -1.75 19.97
CA SER A 121 -15.43 -3.01 19.23
C SER A 121 -16.80 -3.06 18.57
N ALA A 122 -16.87 -2.78 17.27
CA ALA A 122 -18.10 -2.83 16.50
C ALA A 122 -17.89 -3.74 15.28
N THR A 123 -18.66 -4.83 15.19
CA THR A 123 -18.58 -5.82 14.09
C THR A 123 -18.76 -5.17 12.72
N SER A 124 -19.65 -4.18 12.60
CA SER A 124 -19.84 -3.44 11.35
C SER A 124 -18.58 -2.71 10.89
N THR A 125 -17.81 -2.14 11.83
CA THR A 125 -16.54 -1.45 11.53
C THR A 125 -15.48 -2.45 11.08
N LEU A 126 -15.37 -3.62 11.70
CA LEU A 126 -14.46 -4.70 11.28
C LEU A 126 -14.77 -5.18 9.87
N THR A 127 -16.06 -5.37 9.55
CA THR A 127 -16.47 -5.74 8.19
C THR A 127 -16.09 -4.67 7.16
N ALA A 128 -16.22 -3.39 7.49
CA ALA A 128 -15.81 -2.28 6.62
C ALA A 128 -14.31 -2.28 6.39
N ILE A 129 -13.48 -2.40 7.45
CA ILE A 129 -12.01 -2.51 7.37
C ILE A 129 -11.63 -3.64 6.41
N TYR A 130 -12.19 -4.84 6.60
CA TYR A 130 -11.90 -5.99 5.76
C TYR A 130 -12.14 -5.74 4.26
N TRP A 131 -13.28 -5.16 3.89
CA TRP A 131 -13.57 -4.89 2.48
C TRP A 131 -12.72 -3.76 1.90
N ILE A 132 -12.44 -2.73 2.70
CA ILE A 132 -11.53 -1.65 2.32
C ILE A 132 -10.12 -2.20 2.08
N ALA A 133 -9.62 -3.08 2.97
CA ALA A 133 -8.32 -3.74 2.82
C ALA A 133 -8.24 -4.50 1.48
N ILE A 134 -9.23 -5.33 1.16
CA ILE A 134 -9.26 -6.06 -0.11
C ILE A 134 -9.20 -5.10 -1.29
N ILE A 135 -10.05 -4.07 -1.32
CA ILE A 135 -10.14 -3.15 -2.46
C ILE A 135 -8.85 -2.36 -2.63
N LYS A 136 -8.25 -1.87 -1.52
CA LYS A 136 -6.97 -1.13 -1.59
C LYS A 136 -5.84 -2.01 -2.11
N PHE A 137 -5.70 -3.24 -1.60
CA PHE A 137 -4.65 -4.17 -2.05
C PHE A 137 -4.82 -4.58 -3.52
N MET A 138 -6.05 -4.85 -3.95
CA MET A 138 -6.31 -5.13 -5.37
C MET A 138 -5.98 -3.93 -6.25
N SER A 139 -6.34 -2.73 -5.85
CA SER A 139 -6.09 -1.49 -6.59
C SER A 139 -4.59 -1.19 -6.69
N ALA A 140 -3.88 -1.21 -5.56
CA ALA A 140 -2.43 -0.99 -5.54
C ALA A 140 -1.67 -2.08 -6.30
N GLY A 141 -2.07 -3.35 -6.14
CA GLY A 141 -1.51 -4.48 -6.86
C GLY A 141 -1.69 -4.38 -8.37
N LEU A 142 -2.87 -3.95 -8.83
CA LEU A 142 -3.15 -3.72 -10.25
C LEU A 142 -2.21 -2.64 -10.83
N VAL A 143 -2.09 -1.50 -10.15
CA VAL A 143 -1.19 -0.42 -10.58
C VAL A 143 0.25 -0.91 -10.63
N LEU A 144 0.72 -1.64 -9.61
CA LEU A 144 2.07 -2.19 -9.55
C LEU A 144 2.34 -3.17 -10.70
N LEU A 145 1.41 -4.07 -10.99
CA LEU A 145 1.52 -5.03 -12.10
C LEU A 145 1.61 -4.32 -13.44
N ILE A 146 0.80 -3.29 -13.68
CA ILE A 146 0.82 -2.51 -14.92
C ILE A 146 2.14 -1.74 -15.05
N LEU A 147 2.65 -1.14 -13.97
CA LEU A 147 3.93 -0.46 -13.94
C LEU A 147 5.07 -1.43 -14.29
N PHE A 148 5.07 -2.60 -13.67
CA PHE A 148 6.08 -3.63 -13.91
C PHE A 148 6.06 -4.14 -15.36
N TYR A 149 4.86 -4.48 -15.86
CA TYR A 149 4.68 -4.91 -17.25
C TYR A 149 5.15 -3.82 -18.23
N SER A 150 4.76 -2.57 -18.02
CA SER A 150 5.14 -1.46 -18.89
C SER A 150 6.65 -1.21 -18.88
N ALA A 151 7.30 -1.34 -17.73
CA ALA A 151 8.76 -1.21 -17.61
C ALA A 151 9.49 -2.34 -18.35
N LEU A 152 9.04 -3.59 -18.21
CA LEU A 152 9.59 -4.74 -18.92
C LEU A 152 9.41 -4.59 -20.44
N TYR A 153 8.20 -4.24 -20.89
CA TYR A 153 7.90 -4.05 -22.30
C TYR A 153 8.85 -3.01 -22.94
N ARG A 154 9.04 -1.86 -22.30
CA ARG A 154 9.97 -0.83 -22.78
C ARG A 154 11.41 -1.33 -22.84
N TYR A 155 11.87 -2.04 -21.82
CA TYR A 155 13.22 -2.59 -21.77
C TYR A 155 13.48 -3.56 -22.93
N PHE A 156 12.58 -4.52 -23.18
CA PHE A 156 12.72 -5.49 -24.26
C PHE A 156 12.60 -4.83 -25.64
N PHE A 157 11.64 -3.94 -25.83
CA PHE A 157 11.42 -3.27 -27.11
C PHE A 157 12.61 -2.39 -27.51
N GLN A 158 13.18 -1.63 -26.57
CA GLN A 158 14.38 -0.84 -26.82
C GLN A 158 15.59 -1.71 -27.17
N LYS A 159 15.72 -2.87 -26.52
CA LYS A 159 16.82 -3.80 -26.80
C LYS A 159 16.73 -4.39 -28.23
N ILE A 160 15.53 -4.70 -28.70
CA ILE A 160 15.29 -5.22 -30.06
C ILE A 160 15.59 -4.14 -31.09
N LEU A 161 15.12 -2.91 -30.90
CA LEU A 161 15.38 -1.79 -31.83
C LEU A 161 16.85 -1.45 -31.96
N ASN A 162 17.61 -1.50 -30.86
CA ASN A 162 19.04 -1.24 -30.89
C ASN A 162 19.83 -2.36 -31.58
N ARG A 163 19.35 -3.61 -31.51
CA ARG A 163 19.99 -4.75 -32.17
C ARG A 163 19.84 -4.74 -33.70
N ASN A 164 18.78 -4.10 -34.19
CA ASN A 164 18.54 -3.98 -35.65
C ASN A 164 19.25 -2.77 -36.28
N LYS A 165 19.99 -1.97 -35.51
CA LYS A 165 20.77 -0.83 -35.98
C LYS A 165 22.29 -1.12 -36.07
N THR A 166 22.72 -2.27 -35.59
CA THR A 166 24.10 -2.79 -35.71
C THR A 166 24.19 -3.84 -36.80
#